data_da9eb0d0245df31145215b02e14b39ec
#
_entry.id   da9eb0d0245df31145215b02e14b39ec
#
_cell.length_a   1.000
_cell.length_b   1.000
_cell.length_c   1.000
_cell.angle_alpha   90.00
_cell.angle_beta   90.00
_cell.angle_gamma   90.00
#
_symmetry.space_group_name_H-M   'P 1'
#
loop_
_entity.id
_entity.type
_entity.pdbx_description
1 polymer ?
#
loop_
_entity_poly.entity_id
_entity_poly.type
_entity_poly.pdbx_seq_one_letter_code
_entity_poly.pdbx_strand_id
1 'polypeptide(L)'
;MMMTDQARDAKPAAIDKARLRLKYQEERNKRLRPDGNDQYLQIKGQLAHYLDDPYTPVVERAPKTDHVTFAFIGGGFAGLATAARLTEAGVKDVRIVEKGGDFGGTWYWNRYPGAQCDTASMVYMPLLEETGHMPSEKYAHAPEILAHCQRIGRQFNLYDNALFHTEVTNLDWDAAQSRWIVRTTRGDAFTAQYVGIGTGPLHVPKLPGIPGIERFKGHSFHTSRWDYDYTGGDPKGAPMEKLADKRVGIIGTGATSVQCIPHLARACKELYVFQRTPSSVDARGNGPIDPDWFADIATPGWQQRWLENFTANQAGGSADEDLVQDGWTDLSKRIRAKVMLLPREQRTVENMRAVFEDSDFEKMEEIRNRVDAIVGDPATARNLKAWYGQLCKRPCFHDAYLQAFNTPGTHLIDTDGKGVEEITENGIVVAGKEYKLDCIIYASGFEVGTEYRRRAGFDLTGRDGMKLSEHWAAGMRTKHGIHVHGFPNVFFVQPTQGANLISNVPHNLTEAARTIALMVAHARDNGFKEIEVSKEAEDRWVELLLTAVGRMIGGPDCTPGYYNNEGREPGPAAKLNVGYPAGALAYFKYIDGWRRSGQFEGVQFR
;
A
#
# COMPACT_ATOMS: atom_id res chain seq x y z
N MET A 1 -34.87 -15.88 -22.54
CA MET A 1 -35.74 -16.56 -21.57
C MET A 1 -35.77 -15.67 -20.33
N MET A 2 -36.85 -14.92 -20.16
CA MET A 2 -37.02 -13.90 -19.10
C MET A 2 -37.08 -14.61 -17.75
N MET A 3 -36.12 -14.37 -16.89
CA MET A 3 -36.20 -14.76 -15.49
C MET A 3 -37.07 -13.74 -14.74
N THR A 4 -38.06 -14.27 -14.09
CA THR A 4 -39.15 -13.57 -13.41
C THR A 4 -38.71 -12.72 -12.23
N ASP A 5 -39.29 -11.55 -12.13
CA ASP A 5 -39.07 -10.40 -11.21
C ASP A 5 -39.55 -10.64 -9.76
N GLN A 6 -39.56 -11.88 -9.26
CA GLN A 6 -40.12 -12.21 -7.92
C GLN A 6 -39.12 -12.30 -6.76
N ALA A 7 -37.81 -11.97 -6.99
CA ALA A 7 -36.78 -12.06 -5.93
C ALA A 7 -36.44 -10.70 -5.26
N ARG A 8 -37.16 -9.61 -5.60
CA ARG A 8 -36.81 -8.23 -5.14
C ARG A 8 -37.52 -7.75 -3.87
N ASP A 9 -38.50 -8.46 -3.30
CA ASP A 9 -39.33 -7.95 -2.19
C ASP A 9 -39.20 -8.65 -0.84
N ALA A 10 -38.18 -9.50 -0.63
CA ALA A 10 -37.90 -9.97 0.72
C ALA A 10 -37.10 -8.88 1.45
N LYS A 11 -37.76 -8.14 2.38
CA LYS A 11 -37.06 -7.28 3.35
C LYS A 11 -35.92 -8.08 3.96
N PRO A 12 -34.67 -7.62 3.90
CA PRO A 12 -33.56 -8.31 4.55
C PRO A 12 -33.94 -8.53 6.03
N ALA A 13 -33.70 -9.75 6.52
CA ALA A 13 -33.93 -10.07 7.93
C ALA A 13 -33.19 -9.07 8.80
N ALA A 14 -33.81 -8.57 9.85
CA ALA A 14 -33.21 -7.61 10.75
C ALA A 14 -31.88 -8.17 11.29
N ILE A 15 -30.79 -7.43 11.11
CA ILE A 15 -29.44 -7.81 11.54
C ILE A 15 -29.40 -7.87 13.07
N ASP A 16 -29.10 -9.04 13.63
CA ASP A 16 -28.83 -9.20 15.06
C ASP A 16 -27.42 -8.69 15.40
N LYS A 17 -27.34 -7.41 15.74
CA LYS A 17 -26.09 -6.71 16.04
C LYS A 17 -25.34 -7.31 17.23
N ALA A 18 -26.07 -7.75 18.27
CA ALA A 18 -25.45 -8.34 19.46
C ALA A 18 -24.75 -9.67 19.11
N ARG A 19 -25.43 -10.52 18.34
CA ARG A 19 -24.86 -11.76 17.84
C ARG A 19 -23.67 -11.54 16.93
N LEU A 20 -23.70 -10.52 16.05
CA LEU A 20 -22.57 -10.19 15.17
C LEU A 20 -21.36 -9.71 15.94
N ARG A 21 -21.53 -8.83 16.94
CA ARG A 21 -20.41 -8.39 17.80
C ARG A 21 -19.76 -9.58 18.51
N LEU A 22 -20.55 -10.48 19.09
CA LEU A 22 -20.02 -11.70 19.71
C LEU A 22 -19.25 -12.56 18.71
N LYS A 23 -19.80 -12.76 17.50
CA LYS A 23 -19.14 -13.54 16.45
C LYS A 23 -17.82 -12.90 16.00
N TYR A 24 -17.77 -11.57 15.83
CA TYR A 24 -16.54 -10.84 15.47
C TYR A 24 -15.48 -11.00 16.57
N GLN A 25 -15.90 -10.91 17.83
CA GLN A 25 -15.00 -11.08 18.97
C GLN A 25 -14.45 -12.53 19.08
N GLU A 26 -15.28 -13.54 18.88
CA GLU A 26 -14.87 -14.94 18.82
C GLU A 26 -13.82 -15.17 17.73
N GLU A 27 -14.10 -14.69 16.52
CA GLU A 27 -13.19 -14.85 15.38
C GLU A 27 -11.88 -14.07 15.54
N ARG A 28 -11.94 -12.88 16.16
CA ARG A 28 -10.74 -12.13 16.54
C ARG A 28 -9.89 -12.91 17.53
N ASN A 29 -10.49 -13.44 18.60
CA ASN A 29 -9.79 -14.12 19.67
C ASN A 29 -9.06 -15.39 19.19
N LYS A 30 -9.60 -16.13 18.22
CA LYS A 30 -8.92 -17.26 17.58
C LYS A 30 -7.57 -16.89 16.94
N ARG A 31 -7.39 -15.63 16.52
CA ARG A 31 -6.26 -15.14 15.72
C ARG A 31 -5.26 -14.32 16.52
N LEU A 32 -5.55 -14.03 17.77
CA LEU A 32 -4.62 -13.33 18.65
C LEU A 32 -3.43 -14.23 18.98
N ARG A 33 -2.22 -13.72 18.74
CA ARG A 33 -0.97 -14.41 19.03
C ARG A 33 -0.11 -13.61 20.02
N PRO A 34 0.53 -14.27 20.99
CA PRO A 34 1.39 -13.58 21.97
C PRO A 34 2.68 -13.03 21.35
N ASP A 35 3.13 -13.58 20.21
CA ASP A 35 4.34 -13.18 19.48
C ASP A 35 4.10 -11.95 18.55
N GLY A 36 2.84 -11.60 18.22
CA GLY A 36 2.53 -10.43 17.39
C GLY A 36 3.36 -10.37 16.10
N ASN A 37 4.11 -9.30 15.87
CA ASN A 37 4.98 -9.18 14.69
C ASN A 37 6.20 -10.11 14.69
N ASP A 38 6.60 -10.65 15.84
CA ASP A 38 7.71 -11.61 15.92
C ASP A 38 7.37 -12.98 15.32
N GLN A 39 6.08 -13.21 15.00
CA GLN A 39 5.65 -14.37 14.22
C GLN A 39 6.22 -14.40 12.78
N TYR A 40 6.85 -13.32 12.33
CA TYR A 40 7.39 -13.22 10.98
C TYR A 40 8.92 -13.19 10.99
N LEU A 41 9.51 -13.93 10.04
CA LEU A 41 10.95 -14.03 9.90
C LEU A 41 11.54 -12.79 9.22
N GLN A 42 12.73 -12.39 9.67
CA GLN A 42 13.60 -11.54 8.88
C GLN A 42 14.27 -12.39 7.79
N ILE A 43 14.21 -11.92 6.55
CA ILE A 43 14.80 -12.61 5.41
C ILE A 43 16.31 -12.41 5.45
N LYS A 44 17.05 -13.47 5.82
CA LYS A 44 18.52 -13.51 5.89
C LYS A 44 19.03 -14.95 5.80
N GLY A 45 20.33 -15.12 5.59
CA GLY A 45 20.97 -16.45 5.53
C GLY A 45 20.38 -17.31 4.40
N GLN A 46 19.92 -18.51 4.71
CA GLN A 46 19.36 -19.45 3.71
C GLN A 46 18.10 -18.90 3.00
N LEU A 47 17.39 -17.95 3.62
CA LEU A 47 16.19 -17.33 3.05
C LEU A 47 16.51 -16.08 2.21
N ALA A 48 17.78 -15.67 2.09
CA ALA A 48 18.15 -14.42 1.40
C ALA A 48 17.69 -14.36 -0.07
N HIS A 49 17.61 -15.52 -0.74
CA HIS A 49 17.17 -15.65 -2.13
C HIS A 49 15.74 -15.10 -2.39
N TYR A 50 14.89 -14.98 -1.35
CA TYR A 50 13.57 -14.34 -1.48
C TYR A 50 13.66 -12.81 -1.68
N LEU A 51 14.86 -12.20 -1.58
CA LEU A 51 15.09 -10.79 -1.85
C LEU A 51 15.64 -10.53 -3.27
N ASP A 52 16.13 -11.56 -3.94
CA ASP A 52 16.74 -11.44 -5.26
C ASP A 52 15.74 -10.85 -6.28
N ASP A 53 16.28 -10.10 -7.24
CA ASP A 53 15.49 -9.57 -8.35
C ASP A 53 15.44 -10.59 -9.50
N PRO A 54 14.28 -11.23 -9.75
CA PRO A 54 14.17 -12.21 -10.82
C PRO A 54 13.85 -11.58 -12.18
N TYR A 55 13.67 -10.25 -12.27
CA TYR A 55 13.05 -9.61 -13.42
C TYR A 55 14.04 -8.96 -14.38
N THR A 56 15.15 -8.48 -13.85
CA THR A 56 16.10 -7.69 -14.66
C THR A 56 17.53 -8.01 -14.25
N PRO A 57 18.43 -8.30 -15.20
CA PRO A 57 19.83 -8.59 -14.88
C PRO A 57 20.55 -7.33 -14.39
N VAL A 58 21.47 -7.53 -13.46
CA VAL A 58 22.34 -6.45 -12.97
C VAL A 58 23.30 -6.03 -14.09
N VAL A 59 23.34 -4.73 -14.39
CA VAL A 59 24.29 -4.15 -15.32
C VAL A 59 25.48 -3.58 -14.55
N GLU A 60 26.69 -4.01 -14.90
CA GLU A 60 27.92 -3.49 -14.28
C GLU A 60 28.16 -2.03 -14.66
N ARG A 61 28.60 -1.24 -13.69
CA ARG A 61 28.94 0.17 -13.85
C ARG A 61 30.02 0.59 -12.85
N ALA A 62 30.77 1.64 -13.19
CA ALA A 62 31.67 2.27 -12.25
C ALA A 62 30.92 2.99 -11.11
N PRO A 63 31.51 3.02 -9.90
CA PRO A 63 30.99 3.81 -8.80
C PRO A 63 30.85 5.30 -9.15
N LYS A 64 29.80 5.95 -8.63
CA LYS A 64 29.57 7.40 -8.75
C LYS A 64 30.19 8.14 -7.57
N THR A 65 30.91 9.23 -7.86
CA THR A 65 31.59 10.08 -6.85
C THR A 65 31.36 11.57 -7.13
N ASP A 66 30.47 11.91 -8.04
CA ASP A 66 30.14 13.24 -8.51
C ASP A 66 29.17 13.97 -7.52
N HIS A 67 28.62 15.08 -7.97
CA HIS A 67 27.62 15.84 -7.25
C HIS A 67 26.32 15.96 -8.06
N VAL A 68 25.17 15.91 -7.38
CA VAL A 68 23.87 16.20 -7.99
C VAL A 68 23.10 17.21 -7.14
N THR A 69 22.21 17.98 -7.76
CA THR A 69 21.36 18.92 -7.04
C THR A 69 20.37 18.18 -6.15
N PHE A 70 19.73 17.14 -6.66
CA PHE A 70 18.72 16.38 -5.92
C PHE A 70 18.93 14.88 -6.11
N ALA A 71 19.05 14.13 -5.01
CA ALA A 71 18.99 12.67 -5.02
C ALA A 71 17.64 12.21 -4.45
N PHE A 72 16.96 11.29 -5.14
CA PHE A 72 15.75 10.67 -4.62
C PHE A 72 15.96 9.17 -4.39
N ILE A 73 15.65 8.69 -3.19
CA ILE A 73 15.79 7.29 -2.81
C ILE A 73 14.44 6.58 -3.00
N GLY A 74 14.36 5.75 -4.05
CA GLY A 74 13.20 4.99 -4.47
C GLY A 74 12.62 5.43 -5.82
N GLY A 75 12.55 4.52 -6.78
CA GLY A 75 12.08 4.74 -8.17
C GLY A 75 10.60 4.43 -8.39
N GLY A 76 9.78 4.43 -7.33
CA GLY A 76 8.33 4.29 -7.40
C GLY A 76 7.62 5.63 -7.66
N PHE A 77 6.29 5.67 -7.47
CA PHE A 77 5.47 6.87 -7.68
C PHE A 77 5.98 8.11 -6.95
N ALA A 78 6.49 7.96 -5.72
CA ALA A 78 7.05 9.06 -4.94
C ALA A 78 8.24 9.73 -5.65
N GLY A 79 9.20 8.91 -6.09
CA GLY A 79 10.39 9.40 -6.80
C GLY A 79 10.05 10.01 -8.15
N LEU A 80 9.24 9.31 -8.93
CA LEU A 80 8.81 9.76 -10.25
C LEU A 80 8.03 11.08 -10.20
N ALA A 81 7.04 11.18 -9.30
CA ALA A 81 6.26 12.41 -9.14
C ALA A 81 7.12 13.58 -8.65
N THR A 82 8.02 13.33 -7.67
CA THR A 82 8.90 14.39 -7.16
C THR A 82 9.89 14.87 -8.22
N ALA A 83 10.52 13.95 -8.95
CA ALA A 83 11.46 14.27 -10.02
C ALA A 83 10.77 15.04 -11.17
N ALA A 84 9.56 14.66 -11.56
CA ALA A 84 8.77 15.37 -12.56
C ALA A 84 8.50 16.81 -12.10
N ARG A 85 7.98 17.02 -10.88
CA ARG A 85 7.69 18.36 -10.34
C ARG A 85 8.95 19.22 -10.17
N LEU A 86 10.07 18.63 -9.78
CA LEU A 86 11.38 19.30 -9.74
C LEU A 86 11.80 19.76 -11.14
N THR A 87 11.67 18.89 -12.14
CA THR A 87 12.01 19.22 -13.54
C THR A 87 11.15 20.37 -14.07
N GLU A 88 9.84 20.35 -13.81
CA GLU A 88 8.92 21.46 -14.14
C GLU A 88 9.32 22.77 -13.44
N ALA A 89 9.80 22.68 -12.19
CA ALA A 89 10.32 23.82 -11.43
C ALA A 89 11.73 24.27 -11.86
N GLY A 90 12.29 23.67 -12.91
CA GLY A 90 13.61 24.02 -13.45
C GLY A 90 14.82 23.35 -12.76
N VAL A 91 14.58 22.38 -11.87
CA VAL A 91 15.64 21.56 -11.25
C VAL A 91 15.79 20.28 -12.07
N LYS A 92 16.75 20.25 -12.98
CA LYS A 92 16.92 19.15 -13.95
C LYS A 92 17.98 18.12 -13.53
N ASP A 93 18.88 18.49 -12.64
CA ASP A 93 19.92 17.58 -12.13
C ASP A 93 19.38 16.76 -10.95
N VAL A 94 18.57 15.76 -11.29
CA VAL A 94 17.92 14.84 -10.36
C VAL A 94 18.44 13.43 -10.61
N ARG A 95 18.88 12.75 -9.53
CA ARG A 95 19.29 11.35 -9.55
C ARG A 95 18.31 10.50 -8.74
N ILE A 96 17.73 9.47 -9.34
CA ILE A 96 16.93 8.48 -8.61
C ILE A 96 17.81 7.26 -8.34
N VAL A 97 17.86 6.82 -7.06
CA VAL A 97 18.53 5.60 -6.63
C VAL A 97 17.45 4.56 -6.35
N GLU A 98 17.45 3.47 -7.12
CA GLU A 98 16.43 2.42 -7.06
C GLU A 98 17.08 1.04 -6.90
N LYS A 99 16.58 0.25 -5.94
CA LYS A 99 17.09 -1.10 -5.71
C LYS A 99 16.65 -2.12 -6.76
N GLY A 100 15.53 -1.89 -7.42
CA GLY A 100 15.06 -2.68 -8.55
C GLY A 100 15.80 -2.34 -9.84
N GLY A 101 15.61 -3.16 -10.86
CA GLY A 101 16.28 -2.97 -12.16
C GLY A 101 15.62 -1.95 -13.08
N ASP A 102 14.51 -1.32 -12.66
CA ASP A 102 13.81 -0.28 -13.41
C ASP A 102 12.90 0.55 -12.49
N PHE A 103 12.36 1.64 -13.02
CA PHE A 103 11.29 2.40 -12.36
C PHE A 103 10.02 1.55 -12.19
N GLY A 104 9.26 1.86 -11.13
CA GLY A 104 7.97 1.22 -10.87
C GLY A 104 7.66 0.98 -9.39
N GLY A 105 8.70 0.84 -8.54
CA GLY A 105 8.51 0.58 -7.11
C GLY A 105 7.62 -0.61 -6.84
N THR A 106 6.45 -0.40 -6.22
CA THR A 106 5.45 -1.47 -5.96
C THR A 106 5.13 -2.27 -7.22
N TRP A 107 5.01 -1.64 -8.38
CA TRP A 107 4.62 -2.28 -9.64
C TRP A 107 5.80 -2.93 -10.37
N TYR A 108 7.02 -2.57 -10.02
CA TYR A 108 8.21 -3.30 -10.42
C TYR A 108 8.31 -4.65 -9.72
N TRP A 109 8.04 -4.68 -8.39
CA TRP A 109 8.17 -5.89 -7.59
C TRP A 109 6.94 -6.81 -7.65
N ASN A 110 5.73 -6.26 -7.81
CA ASN A 110 4.49 -7.02 -7.77
C ASN A 110 3.98 -7.33 -9.18
N ARG A 111 4.60 -8.32 -9.81
CA ARG A 111 4.28 -8.79 -11.16
C ARG A 111 3.57 -10.14 -11.18
N TYR A 112 2.99 -10.58 -10.07
CA TYR A 112 2.25 -11.83 -9.99
C TYR A 112 1.02 -11.80 -10.92
N PRO A 113 0.53 -12.99 -11.40
CA PRO A 113 -0.61 -13.06 -12.31
C PRO A 113 -1.85 -12.41 -11.72
N GLY A 114 -2.53 -11.59 -12.48
CA GLY A 114 -3.72 -10.86 -12.05
C GLY A 114 -3.44 -9.65 -11.14
N ALA A 115 -2.17 -9.26 -10.94
CA ALA A 115 -1.84 -8.05 -10.20
C ALA A 115 -2.51 -6.83 -10.83
N GLN A 116 -3.29 -6.10 -10.01
CA GLN A 116 -4.16 -5.02 -10.46
C GLN A 116 -4.40 -4.02 -9.34
N CYS A 117 -4.57 -2.76 -9.67
CA CYS A 117 -5.03 -1.78 -8.68
C CYS A 117 -6.52 -2.00 -8.36
N ASP A 118 -6.90 -1.75 -7.12
CA ASP A 118 -8.29 -1.73 -6.67
C ASP A 118 -8.80 -0.31 -6.34
N THR A 119 -7.99 0.70 -6.65
CA THR A 119 -8.37 2.11 -6.71
C THR A 119 -8.44 2.52 -8.18
N ALA A 120 -9.45 3.27 -8.57
CA ALA A 120 -9.66 3.61 -9.96
C ALA A 120 -8.44 4.30 -10.59
N SER A 121 -8.08 3.88 -11.81
CA SER A 121 -6.87 4.31 -12.53
C SER A 121 -6.74 5.83 -12.62
N MET A 122 -7.86 6.52 -12.84
CA MET A 122 -7.95 7.98 -12.98
C MET A 122 -7.43 8.74 -11.75
N VAL A 123 -7.55 8.15 -10.57
CA VAL A 123 -7.10 8.75 -9.29
C VAL A 123 -5.88 8.07 -8.71
N TYR A 124 -5.53 6.87 -9.19
CA TYR A 124 -4.41 6.11 -8.66
C TYR A 124 -3.09 6.35 -9.41
N MET A 125 -3.14 6.38 -10.75
CA MET A 125 -1.93 6.56 -11.58
C MET A 125 -1.53 8.04 -11.57
N PRO A 126 -0.32 8.40 -11.10
CA PRO A 126 0.09 9.80 -11.03
C PRO A 126 0.44 10.36 -12.42
N LEU A 127 0.32 11.68 -12.58
CA LEU A 127 0.78 12.40 -13.77
C LEU A 127 0.11 11.94 -15.08
N LEU A 128 -1.15 11.50 -15.04
CA LEU A 128 -1.89 11.11 -16.24
C LEU A 128 -2.13 12.33 -17.16
N GLU A 129 -2.43 13.46 -16.57
CA GLU A 129 -2.65 14.71 -17.33
C GLU A 129 -1.36 15.17 -18.00
N GLU A 130 -0.24 15.17 -17.27
CA GLU A 130 1.06 15.59 -17.79
C GLU A 130 1.61 14.65 -18.87
N THR A 131 1.32 13.36 -18.76
CA THR A 131 1.76 12.35 -19.74
C THR A 131 0.79 12.17 -20.91
N GLY A 132 -0.42 12.71 -20.82
CA GLY A 132 -1.48 12.50 -21.79
C GLY A 132 -1.95 11.04 -21.88
N HIS A 133 -1.70 10.22 -20.84
CA HIS A 133 -2.05 8.80 -20.85
C HIS A 133 -3.49 8.57 -20.43
N MET A 134 -4.27 7.95 -21.30
CA MET A 134 -5.57 7.38 -20.97
C MET A 134 -5.37 5.96 -20.44
N PRO A 135 -5.77 5.63 -19.21
CA PRO A 135 -5.77 4.25 -18.75
C PRO A 135 -6.71 3.38 -19.56
N SER A 136 -6.34 2.13 -19.80
CA SER A 136 -7.16 1.21 -20.63
C SER A 136 -8.44 0.75 -19.92
N GLU A 137 -8.39 0.67 -18.59
CA GLU A 137 -9.49 0.15 -17.77
C GLU A 137 -9.70 1.00 -16.52
N LYS A 138 -10.91 0.93 -15.96
CA LYS A 138 -11.25 1.59 -14.68
C LYS A 138 -10.24 1.23 -13.59
N TYR A 139 -9.79 -0.02 -13.55
CA TYR A 139 -8.75 -0.52 -12.65
C TYR A 139 -7.65 -1.17 -13.47
N ALA A 140 -6.57 -0.43 -13.72
CA ALA A 140 -5.47 -0.89 -14.56
C ALA A 140 -4.72 -2.08 -13.94
N HIS A 141 -4.27 -2.99 -14.79
CA HIS A 141 -3.39 -4.08 -14.43
C HIS A 141 -1.95 -3.62 -14.23
N ALA A 142 -1.19 -4.39 -13.43
CA ALA A 142 0.21 -4.08 -13.10
C ALA A 142 1.11 -3.79 -14.32
N PRO A 143 1.02 -4.52 -15.44
CA PRO A 143 1.84 -4.22 -16.62
C PRO A 143 1.62 -2.82 -17.19
N GLU A 144 0.37 -2.33 -17.20
CA GLU A 144 0.06 -0.98 -17.66
C GLU A 144 0.59 0.08 -16.69
N ILE A 145 0.41 -0.14 -15.38
CA ILE A 145 0.89 0.79 -14.36
C ILE A 145 2.43 0.86 -14.38
N LEU A 146 3.11 -0.27 -14.55
CA LEU A 146 4.57 -0.32 -14.71
C LEU A 146 5.01 0.43 -15.98
N ALA A 147 4.36 0.17 -17.11
CA ALA A 147 4.63 0.88 -18.36
C ALA A 147 4.43 2.40 -18.22
N HIS A 148 3.44 2.81 -17.41
CA HIS A 148 3.22 4.23 -17.10
C HIS A 148 4.35 4.82 -16.26
N CYS A 149 4.87 4.12 -15.25
CA CYS A 149 6.06 4.55 -14.50
C CYS A 149 7.26 4.77 -15.45
N GLN A 150 7.49 3.83 -16.35
CA GLN A 150 8.54 3.93 -17.36
C GLN A 150 8.31 5.10 -18.34
N ARG A 151 7.05 5.37 -18.71
CA ARG A 151 6.67 6.54 -19.53
C ARG A 151 7.04 7.84 -18.83
N ILE A 152 6.71 7.99 -17.54
CA ILE A 152 7.11 9.15 -16.73
C ILE A 152 8.63 9.28 -16.75
N GLY A 153 9.37 8.18 -16.47
CA GLY A 153 10.83 8.16 -16.48
C GLY A 153 11.42 8.66 -17.80
N ARG A 154 10.88 8.24 -18.94
CA ARG A 154 11.31 8.68 -20.28
C ARG A 154 10.93 10.13 -20.56
N GLN A 155 9.69 10.52 -20.29
CA GLN A 155 9.18 11.86 -20.61
C GLN A 155 9.93 12.97 -19.88
N PHE A 156 10.33 12.71 -18.63
CA PHE A 156 11.09 13.66 -17.81
C PHE A 156 12.61 13.41 -17.83
N ASN A 157 13.11 12.57 -18.73
CA ASN A 157 14.55 12.23 -18.91
C ASN A 157 15.23 11.71 -17.64
N LEU A 158 14.51 10.94 -16.82
CA LEU A 158 15.01 10.49 -15.51
C LEU A 158 15.95 9.29 -15.62
N TYR A 159 15.96 8.57 -16.75
CA TYR A 159 16.84 7.42 -16.99
C TYR A 159 18.32 7.82 -17.09
N ASP A 160 18.62 9.00 -17.60
CA ASP A 160 19.99 9.44 -17.87
C ASP A 160 20.86 9.48 -16.60
N ASN A 161 20.24 9.72 -15.44
CA ASN A 161 20.94 9.84 -14.16
C ASN A 161 20.45 8.85 -13.09
N ALA A 162 19.63 7.87 -13.46
CA ALA A 162 19.13 6.85 -12.53
C ALA A 162 20.20 5.81 -12.20
N LEU A 163 20.18 5.32 -10.97
CA LEU A 163 21.01 4.21 -10.49
C LEU A 163 20.10 3.05 -10.10
N PHE A 164 19.94 2.09 -11.00
CA PHE A 164 19.18 0.86 -10.78
C PHE A 164 20.05 -0.22 -10.12
N HIS A 165 19.41 -1.25 -9.54
CA HIS A 165 20.03 -2.32 -8.75
C HIS A 165 21.00 -1.75 -7.71
N THR A 166 20.59 -0.63 -7.08
CA THR A 166 21.45 0.14 -6.20
C THR A 166 20.72 0.45 -4.91
N GLU A 167 21.19 -0.09 -3.80
CA GLU A 167 20.63 0.19 -2.47
C GLU A 167 21.49 1.22 -1.75
N VAL A 168 20.84 2.23 -1.15
CA VAL A 168 21.51 3.15 -0.24
C VAL A 168 21.86 2.41 1.05
N THR A 169 23.10 2.57 1.52
CA THR A 169 23.58 1.99 2.77
C THR A 169 23.67 3.02 3.88
N ASN A 170 23.93 4.28 3.53
CA ASN A 170 24.06 5.37 4.49
C ASN A 170 23.87 6.74 3.83
N LEU A 171 23.37 7.70 4.63
CA LEU A 171 23.26 9.11 4.29
C LEU A 171 23.90 9.92 5.43
N ASP A 172 24.94 10.67 5.14
CA ASP A 172 25.66 11.48 6.11
C ASP A 172 25.63 12.97 5.73
N TRP A 173 25.21 13.84 6.65
CA TRP A 173 25.23 15.29 6.46
C TRP A 173 26.63 15.86 6.59
N ASP A 174 27.11 16.54 5.57
CA ASP A 174 28.32 17.34 5.59
C ASP A 174 27.97 18.81 5.85
N ALA A 175 28.11 19.23 7.10
CA ALA A 175 27.78 20.59 7.52
C ALA A 175 28.70 21.65 6.92
N ALA A 176 29.95 21.31 6.56
CA ALA A 176 30.90 22.24 5.98
C ALA A 176 30.53 22.61 4.54
N GLN A 177 29.89 21.69 3.82
CA GLN A 177 29.49 21.88 2.44
C GLN A 177 27.97 22.02 2.27
N SER A 178 27.18 21.92 3.35
CA SER A 178 25.71 21.95 3.35
C SER A 178 25.11 20.96 2.34
N ARG A 179 25.60 19.69 2.34
CA ARG A 179 25.16 18.64 1.42
C ARG A 179 25.19 17.27 2.06
N TRP A 180 24.51 16.33 1.46
CA TRP A 180 24.49 14.93 1.86
C TRP A 180 25.53 14.10 1.09
N ILE A 181 26.19 13.18 1.79
CA ILE A 181 27.02 12.13 1.20
C ILE A 181 26.15 10.88 1.13
N VAL A 182 25.92 10.37 -0.08
CA VAL A 182 25.11 9.20 -0.36
C VAL A 182 26.03 8.02 -0.65
N ARG A 183 25.95 6.96 0.19
CA ARG A 183 26.72 5.72 -0.01
C ARG A 183 25.78 4.59 -0.42
N THR A 184 26.25 3.69 -1.29
CA THR A 184 25.43 2.61 -1.82
C THR A 184 26.15 1.26 -1.78
N THR A 185 25.38 0.18 -1.98
CA THR A 185 25.89 -1.19 -2.12
C THR A 185 26.82 -1.39 -3.33
N ARG A 186 26.83 -0.45 -4.29
CA ARG A 186 27.67 -0.51 -5.49
C ARG A 186 28.94 0.33 -5.39
N GLY A 187 29.31 0.72 -4.17
CA GLY A 187 30.54 1.49 -3.90
C GLY A 187 30.42 2.97 -4.25
N ASP A 188 29.24 3.47 -4.57
CA ASP A 188 29.03 4.89 -4.80
C ASP A 188 29.25 5.69 -3.50
N ALA A 189 29.82 6.89 -3.64
CA ALA A 189 29.96 7.89 -2.59
C ALA A 189 29.83 9.28 -3.24
N PHE A 190 28.66 9.59 -3.75
CA PHE A 190 28.36 10.88 -4.39
C PHE A 190 27.71 11.86 -3.41
N THR A 191 27.66 13.13 -3.76
CA THR A 191 27.04 14.14 -2.93
C THR A 191 25.75 14.68 -3.55
N ALA A 192 24.79 15.09 -2.71
CA ALA A 192 23.55 15.73 -3.13
C ALA A 192 23.24 16.94 -2.26
N GLN A 193 22.81 18.05 -2.89
CA GLN A 193 22.35 19.23 -2.14
C GLN A 193 21.09 18.91 -1.35
N TYR A 194 20.14 18.23 -1.98
CA TYR A 194 18.86 17.82 -1.41
C TYR A 194 18.64 16.32 -1.56
N VAL A 195 17.93 15.70 -0.61
CA VAL A 195 17.59 14.27 -0.64
C VAL A 195 16.09 14.08 -0.40
N GLY A 196 15.42 13.38 -1.31
CA GLY A 196 14.07 12.86 -1.16
C GLY A 196 14.08 11.38 -0.78
N ILE A 197 13.21 10.96 0.10
CA ILE A 197 13.10 9.56 0.55
C ILE A 197 11.67 9.07 0.39
N GLY A 198 11.50 8.06 -0.48
CA GLY A 198 10.20 7.44 -0.75
C GLY A 198 10.35 5.93 -0.97
N THR A 199 10.85 5.21 0.03
CA THR A 199 11.15 3.77 -0.06
C THR A 199 9.91 2.87 -0.17
N GLY A 200 8.70 3.39 0.10
CA GLY A 200 7.44 2.65 0.01
C GLY A 200 7.33 1.49 1.02
N PRO A 201 6.13 0.92 1.19
CA PRO A 201 5.91 -0.18 2.14
C PRO A 201 5.86 -1.58 1.52
N LEU A 202 5.73 -1.73 0.18
CA LEU A 202 5.38 -2.99 -0.48
C LEU A 202 6.54 -3.53 -1.35
N HIS A 203 7.74 -3.61 -0.78
CA HIS A 203 8.94 -4.07 -1.49
C HIS A 203 9.80 -5.09 -0.72
N VAL A 204 9.77 -5.08 0.63
CA VAL A 204 10.45 -6.08 1.45
C VAL A 204 9.45 -7.18 1.78
N PRO A 205 9.59 -8.40 1.21
CA PRO A 205 8.69 -9.50 1.50
C PRO A 205 8.74 -9.91 2.96
N LYS A 206 7.66 -10.47 3.45
CA LYS A 206 7.49 -10.93 4.83
C LYS A 206 7.20 -12.42 4.83
N LEU A 207 8.07 -13.22 5.42
CA LEU A 207 7.87 -14.66 5.51
C LEU A 207 7.28 -15.05 6.87
N PRO A 208 6.32 -16.00 6.92
CA PRO A 208 5.79 -16.50 8.18
C PRO A 208 6.83 -17.36 8.91
N GLY A 209 6.90 -17.25 10.24
CA GLY A 209 7.76 -18.06 11.09
C GLY A 209 7.21 -19.48 11.28
N ILE A 210 6.94 -20.19 10.18
CA ILE A 210 6.44 -21.56 10.20
C ILE A 210 7.63 -22.50 10.44
N PRO A 211 7.58 -23.41 11.45
CA PRO A 211 8.61 -24.40 11.67
C PRO A 211 8.93 -25.18 10.40
N GLY A 212 10.20 -25.31 10.06
CA GLY A 212 10.67 -26.08 8.91
C GLY A 212 10.56 -25.41 7.55
N ILE A 213 10.31 -24.11 7.50
CA ILE A 213 10.19 -23.34 6.23
C ILE A 213 11.41 -23.54 5.31
N GLU A 214 12.60 -23.74 5.88
CA GLU A 214 13.84 -23.98 5.16
C GLU A 214 14.05 -25.44 4.72
N ARG A 215 13.19 -26.38 5.14
CA ARG A 215 13.34 -27.82 4.87
C ARG A 215 12.65 -28.28 3.59
N PHE A 216 11.76 -27.46 3.03
CA PHE A 216 11.00 -27.83 1.84
C PHE A 216 11.92 -28.10 0.64
N LYS A 217 11.78 -29.28 0.04
CA LYS A 217 12.60 -29.70 -1.12
C LYS A 217 11.98 -29.36 -2.48
N GLY A 218 10.71 -28.96 -2.49
CA GLY A 218 10.05 -28.45 -3.70
C GLY A 218 10.44 -27.02 -4.00
N HIS A 219 9.83 -26.44 -5.02
CA HIS A 219 10.06 -25.05 -5.39
C HIS A 219 9.28 -24.09 -4.49
N SER A 220 9.88 -22.95 -4.14
CA SER A 220 9.14 -21.95 -3.36
C SER A 220 9.59 -20.52 -3.67
N PHE A 221 8.65 -19.59 -3.67
CA PHE A 221 8.91 -18.16 -3.87
C PHE A 221 7.84 -17.28 -3.19
N HIS A 222 8.18 -16.01 -2.98
CA HIS A 222 7.22 -15.01 -2.52
C HIS A 222 6.53 -14.35 -3.71
N THR A 223 5.25 -14.00 -3.61
CA THR A 223 4.47 -13.42 -4.71
C THR A 223 5.10 -12.16 -5.32
N SER A 224 5.84 -11.37 -4.54
CA SER A 224 6.58 -10.19 -5.07
C SER A 224 7.88 -10.54 -5.81
N ARG A 225 8.20 -11.80 -5.92
CA ARG A 225 9.32 -12.38 -6.67
C ARG A 225 8.78 -13.55 -7.48
N TRP A 226 7.71 -13.32 -8.25
CA TRP A 226 7.03 -14.37 -9.02
C TRP A 226 7.98 -15.00 -10.03
N ASP A 227 8.12 -16.31 -9.95
CA ASP A 227 9.02 -17.08 -10.79
C ASP A 227 8.28 -17.61 -12.02
N TYR A 228 8.33 -16.84 -13.12
CA TYR A 228 7.75 -17.23 -14.41
C TYR A 228 8.58 -18.32 -15.12
N ASP A 229 9.86 -18.48 -14.79
CA ASP A 229 10.67 -19.57 -15.32
C ASP A 229 10.17 -20.93 -14.80
N TYR A 230 9.70 -20.97 -13.55
CA TYR A 230 9.09 -22.14 -12.98
C TYR A 230 7.61 -22.32 -13.36
N THR A 231 6.81 -21.26 -13.31
CA THR A 231 5.36 -21.35 -13.51
C THR A 231 4.95 -21.39 -14.98
N GLY A 232 5.76 -20.87 -15.88
CA GLY A 232 5.32 -20.45 -17.22
C GLY A 232 4.48 -19.19 -17.13
N GLY A 233 3.94 -18.77 -18.27
CA GLY A 233 3.16 -17.55 -18.36
C GLY A 233 3.99 -16.26 -18.34
N ASP A 234 3.32 -15.14 -18.12
CA ASP A 234 3.93 -13.82 -18.01
C ASP A 234 3.06 -12.87 -17.15
N PRO A 235 3.57 -11.67 -16.80
CA PRO A 235 2.80 -10.67 -16.04
C PRO A 235 1.55 -10.15 -16.79
N LYS A 236 1.47 -10.32 -18.09
CA LYS A 236 0.33 -9.87 -18.93
C LYS A 236 -0.82 -10.86 -18.97
N GLY A 237 -0.65 -12.04 -18.33
CA GLY A 237 -1.72 -13.02 -18.18
C GLY A 237 -1.63 -14.20 -19.13
N ALA A 238 -0.48 -14.45 -19.77
CA ALA A 238 -0.26 -15.69 -20.52
C ALA A 238 -0.44 -16.91 -19.60
N PRO A 239 -0.93 -18.07 -20.12
CA PRO A 239 -1.17 -19.26 -19.32
C PRO A 239 0.09 -19.78 -18.62
N MET A 240 -0.03 -20.19 -17.37
CA MET A 240 1.05 -20.81 -16.57
C MET A 240 1.09 -22.31 -16.81
N GLU A 241 1.38 -22.75 -18.04
CA GLU A 241 1.28 -24.13 -18.51
C GLU A 241 2.20 -25.10 -17.79
N LYS A 242 3.30 -24.60 -17.18
CA LYS A 242 4.23 -25.46 -16.42
C LYS A 242 3.68 -25.91 -15.06
N LEU A 243 2.52 -25.38 -14.66
CA LEU A 243 1.82 -25.80 -13.44
C LEU A 243 0.77 -26.89 -13.67
N ALA A 244 0.50 -27.28 -14.92
CA ALA A 244 -0.59 -28.20 -15.27
C ALA A 244 -0.48 -29.61 -14.63
N ASP A 245 0.72 -30.05 -14.24
CA ASP A 245 0.96 -31.32 -13.54
C ASP A 245 1.30 -31.12 -12.05
N LYS A 246 1.32 -29.88 -11.53
CA LYS A 246 1.80 -29.54 -10.20
C LYS A 246 0.69 -29.41 -9.15
N ARG A 247 1.04 -29.80 -7.93
CA ARG A 247 0.29 -29.52 -6.70
C ARG A 247 0.88 -28.26 -6.07
N VAL A 248 0.14 -27.19 -6.07
CA VAL A 248 0.60 -25.88 -5.62
C VAL A 248 -0.09 -25.50 -4.32
N GLY A 249 0.69 -25.10 -3.32
CA GLY A 249 0.19 -24.49 -2.09
C GLY A 249 0.41 -22.98 -2.09
N ILE A 250 -0.63 -22.21 -1.79
CA ILE A 250 -0.49 -20.76 -1.54
C ILE A 250 -0.82 -20.46 -0.09
N ILE A 251 0.11 -19.81 0.62
CA ILE A 251 -0.05 -19.43 2.03
C ILE A 251 -0.48 -17.96 2.12
N GLY A 252 -1.70 -17.74 2.64
CA GLY A 252 -2.30 -16.42 2.79
C GLY A 252 -3.50 -16.21 1.88
N THR A 253 -4.41 -15.34 2.31
CA THR A 253 -5.65 -14.97 1.61
C THR A 253 -5.87 -13.44 1.60
N GLY A 254 -4.79 -12.65 1.68
CA GLY A 254 -4.84 -11.18 1.55
C GLY A 254 -5.00 -10.72 0.10
N ALA A 255 -4.90 -9.41 -0.14
CA ALA A 255 -5.16 -8.78 -1.44
C ALA A 255 -4.38 -9.42 -2.60
N THR A 256 -3.12 -9.80 -2.39
CA THR A 256 -2.30 -10.48 -3.40
C THR A 256 -2.89 -11.84 -3.79
N SER A 257 -3.24 -12.68 -2.79
CA SER A 257 -3.85 -14.00 -3.04
C SER A 257 -5.18 -13.89 -3.74
N VAL A 258 -6.01 -12.91 -3.35
CA VAL A 258 -7.31 -12.64 -3.98
C VAL A 258 -7.15 -12.43 -5.48
N GLN A 259 -6.05 -11.81 -5.92
CA GLN A 259 -5.77 -11.55 -7.32
C GLN A 259 -5.15 -12.74 -8.06
N CYS A 260 -4.22 -13.49 -7.45
CA CYS A 260 -3.53 -14.57 -8.16
C CYS A 260 -4.25 -15.93 -8.09
N ILE A 261 -5.08 -16.20 -7.07
CA ILE A 261 -5.82 -17.47 -6.95
C ILE A 261 -6.66 -17.82 -8.18
N PRO A 262 -7.42 -16.92 -8.81
CA PRO A 262 -8.17 -17.25 -10.02
C PRO A 262 -7.30 -17.73 -11.19
N HIS A 263 -6.08 -17.23 -11.28
CA HIS A 263 -5.10 -17.65 -12.29
C HIS A 263 -4.50 -19.02 -11.96
N LEU A 264 -4.12 -19.24 -10.69
CA LEU A 264 -3.60 -20.51 -10.20
C LEU A 264 -4.64 -21.64 -10.30
N ALA A 265 -5.91 -21.36 -9.96
CA ALA A 265 -7.00 -22.35 -10.03
C ALA A 265 -7.20 -22.91 -11.45
N ARG A 266 -6.91 -22.11 -12.49
CA ARG A 266 -6.99 -22.54 -13.88
C ARG A 266 -5.72 -23.23 -14.38
N ALA A 267 -4.59 -23.01 -13.72
CA ALA A 267 -3.28 -23.46 -14.19
C ALA A 267 -2.79 -24.75 -13.51
N CYS A 268 -3.10 -24.93 -12.23
CA CYS A 268 -2.55 -26.02 -11.42
C CYS A 268 -3.34 -27.32 -11.60
N LYS A 269 -2.65 -28.46 -11.45
CA LYS A 269 -3.31 -29.75 -11.28
C LYS A 269 -4.17 -29.77 -10.02
N GLU A 270 -3.59 -29.32 -8.90
CA GLU A 270 -4.24 -29.16 -7.61
C GLU A 270 -3.76 -27.85 -6.99
N LEU A 271 -4.67 -27.00 -6.51
CA LEU A 271 -4.37 -25.79 -5.77
C LEU A 271 -4.87 -25.91 -4.33
N TYR A 272 -3.98 -25.77 -3.36
CA TYR A 272 -4.31 -25.72 -1.93
C TYR A 272 -4.12 -24.30 -1.41
N VAL A 273 -5.22 -23.67 -0.97
CA VAL A 273 -5.22 -22.30 -0.43
C VAL A 273 -5.25 -22.38 1.09
N PHE A 274 -4.11 -22.11 1.74
CA PHE A 274 -3.98 -22.15 3.20
C PHE A 274 -4.43 -20.81 3.81
N GLN A 275 -5.56 -20.86 4.50
CA GLN A 275 -6.23 -19.70 5.05
C GLN A 275 -6.13 -19.61 6.57
N ARG A 276 -5.56 -18.49 7.09
CA ARG A 276 -5.65 -18.14 8.52
C ARG A 276 -6.85 -17.22 8.80
N THR A 277 -7.09 -16.27 7.92
CA THR A 277 -8.16 -15.28 8.06
C THR A 277 -8.77 -15.01 6.68
N PRO A 278 -10.07 -15.22 6.47
CA PRO A 278 -10.70 -14.89 5.21
C PRO A 278 -10.63 -13.38 4.94
N SER A 279 -10.47 -12.98 3.69
CA SER A 279 -10.62 -11.58 3.28
C SER A 279 -12.08 -11.26 2.96
N SER A 280 -12.50 -10.03 3.27
CA SER A 280 -13.74 -9.49 2.71
C SER A 280 -13.50 -9.17 1.24
N VAL A 281 -14.22 -9.82 0.33
CA VAL A 281 -14.04 -9.63 -1.12
C VAL A 281 -15.35 -9.22 -1.76
N ASP A 282 -15.45 -7.95 -2.09
CA ASP A 282 -16.58 -7.38 -2.81
C ASP A 282 -16.37 -7.43 -4.33
N ALA A 283 -17.38 -7.09 -5.11
CA ALA A 283 -17.25 -6.94 -6.54
C ALA A 283 -16.36 -5.73 -6.89
N ARG A 284 -15.54 -5.87 -7.94
CA ARG A 284 -14.72 -4.77 -8.45
C ARG A 284 -15.45 -4.01 -9.55
N GLY A 285 -16.13 -4.71 -10.45
CA GLY A 285 -16.81 -4.11 -11.58
C GLY A 285 -15.81 -3.42 -12.53
N ASN A 286 -14.72 -4.12 -12.89
CA ASN A 286 -13.75 -3.58 -13.85
C ASN A 286 -14.31 -3.58 -15.26
N GLY A 287 -13.85 -2.63 -16.09
CA GLY A 287 -14.20 -2.53 -17.48
C GLY A 287 -13.33 -1.51 -18.23
N PRO A 288 -13.36 -1.53 -19.56
CA PRO A 288 -12.60 -0.58 -20.37
C PRO A 288 -13.07 0.86 -20.14
N ILE A 289 -12.16 1.81 -20.28
CA ILE A 289 -12.48 3.23 -20.32
C ILE A 289 -12.85 3.58 -21.77
N ASP A 290 -14.00 4.21 -21.94
CA ASP A 290 -14.47 4.71 -23.23
C ASP A 290 -13.61 5.92 -23.66
N PRO A 291 -12.96 5.89 -24.84
CA PRO A 291 -12.09 6.98 -25.29
C PRO A 291 -12.83 8.31 -25.53
N ASP A 292 -14.06 8.25 -26.02
CA ASP A 292 -14.84 9.47 -26.29
C ASP A 292 -15.26 10.13 -24.98
N TRP A 293 -15.74 9.33 -24.02
CA TRP A 293 -16.02 9.81 -22.67
C TRP A 293 -14.76 10.39 -22.00
N PHE A 294 -13.60 9.72 -22.15
CA PHE A 294 -12.35 10.22 -21.56
C PHE A 294 -11.95 11.58 -22.19
N ALA A 295 -12.08 11.73 -23.49
CA ALA A 295 -11.78 12.99 -24.17
C ALA A 295 -12.64 14.15 -23.66
N ASP A 296 -13.92 13.90 -23.34
CA ASP A 296 -14.83 14.90 -22.80
C ASP A 296 -14.43 15.38 -21.39
N ILE A 297 -13.91 14.48 -20.55
CA ILE A 297 -13.52 14.82 -19.17
C ILE A 297 -12.09 15.33 -19.04
N ALA A 298 -11.20 15.01 -19.99
CA ALA A 298 -9.76 15.32 -19.98
C ALA A 298 -9.47 16.81 -20.27
N THR A 299 -10.20 17.70 -19.64
CA THR A 299 -9.98 19.16 -19.69
C THR A 299 -8.92 19.60 -18.67
N PRO A 300 -8.21 20.74 -18.86
CA PRO A 300 -7.15 21.17 -17.95
C PRO A 300 -7.53 21.08 -16.46
N GLY A 301 -6.69 20.45 -15.66
CA GLY A 301 -6.89 20.21 -14.22
C GLY A 301 -7.85 19.05 -13.90
N TRP A 302 -8.20 18.21 -14.88
CA TRP A 302 -9.14 17.11 -14.68
C TRP A 302 -8.66 16.12 -13.61
N GLN A 303 -7.39 15.75 -13.62
CA GLN A 303 -6.88 14.75 -12.68
C GLN A 303 -6.94 15.25 -11.24
N GLN A 304 -6.60 16.53 -11.00
CA GLN A 304 -6.72 17.12 -9.68
C GLN A 304 -8.19 17.15 -9.19
N ARG A 305 -9.15 17.48 -10.06
CA ARG A 305 -10.58 17.45 -9.71
C ARG A 305 -11.03 16.03 -9.31
N TRP A 306 -10.56 15.00 -10.02
CA TRP A 306 -10.87 13.61 -9.71
C TRP A 306 -10.27 13.17 -8.38
N LEU A 307 -9.01 13.51 -8.11
CA LEU A 307 -8.32 13.23 -6.84
C LEU A 307 -9.05 13.87 -5.64
N GLU A 308 -9.43 15.13 -5.75
CA GLU A 308 -10.15 15.87 -4.70
C GLU A 308 -11.55 15.29 -4.48
N ASN A 309 -12.28 14.99 -5.56
CA ASN A 309 -13.59 14.37 -5.51
C ASN A 309 -13.56 12.99 -4.83
N PHE A 310 -12.63 12.13 -5.23
CA PHE A 310 -12.48 10.81 -4.63
C PHE A 310 -12.14 10.90 -3.13
N THR A 311 -11.20 11.77 -2.78
CA THR A 311 -10.82 11.99 -1.37
C THR A 311 -12.01 12.52 -0.56
N ALA A 312 -12.81 13.43 -1.11
CA ALA A 312 -14.02 13.93 -0.46
C ALA A 312 -15.04 12.83 -0.20
N ASN A 313 -15.30 11.99 -1.20
CA ASN A 313 -16.27 10.91 -1.08
C ASN A 313 -15.80 9.79 -0.13
N GLN A 314 -14.50 9.47 -0.12
CA GLN A 314 -13.95 8.41 0.71
C GLN A 314 -13.73 8.86 2.17
N ALA A 315 -13.29 10.09 2.40
CA ALA A 315 -12.95 10.60 3.73
C ALA A 315 -14.12 11.24 4.49
N GLY A 316 -15.35 11.04 4.05
CA GLY A 316 -16.54 11.57 4.73
C GLY A 316 -16.79 13.06 4.52
N GLY A 317 -16.15 13.67 3.52
CA GLY A 317 -16.45 15.05 3.08
C GLY A 317 -17.77 15.18 2.34
N SER A 318 -18.11 16.38 1.91
CA SER A 318 -19.25 16.64 1.03
C SER A 318 -18.77 16.89 -0.39
N ALA A 319 -19.07 15.97 -1.29
CA ALA A 319 -19.04 16.20 -2.72
C ALA A 319 -20.47 16.04 -3.26
N ASP A 320 -20.87 16.87 -4.20
CA ASP A 320 -22.21 16.84 -4.78
C ASP A 320 -22.44 15.57 -5.60
N GLU A 321 -21.36 15.04 -6.18
CA GLU A 321 -21.34 13.80 -6.94
C GLU A 321 -20.14 12.91 -6.54
N ASP A 322 -20.18 11.65 -6.93
CA ASP A 322 -19.06 10.72 -6.83
C ASP A 322 -18.64 10.31 -8.25
N LEU A 323 -17.51 10.84 -8.71
CA LEU A 323 -17.00 10.59 -10.06
C LEU A 323 -16.51 9.16 -10.26
N VAL A 324 -16.04 8.49 -9.20
CA VAL A 324 -15.48 7.14 -9.27
C VAL A 324 -16.55 6.06 -9.09
N GLN A 325 -17.47 6.23 -8.16
CA GLN A 325 -18.57 5.31 -7.85
C GLN A 325 -18.11 3.87 -7.69
N ASP A 326 -17.33 3.59 -6.64
CA ASP A 326 -16.77 2.26 -6.39
C ASP A 326 -16.95 1.80 -4.93
N GLY A 327 -16.41 0.59 -4.64
CA GLY A 327 -16.49 0.01 -3.30
C GLY A 327 -15.75 0.82 -2.22
N TRP A 328 -14.80 1.68 -2.57
CA TRP A 328 -14.11 2.56 -1.62
C TRP A 328 -14.99 3.73 -1.17
N THR A 329 -15.91 4.19 -2.01
CA THR A 329 -16.82 5.30 -1.70
C THR A 329 -18.18 4.83 -1.16
N ASP A 330 -18.54 3.55 -1.37
CA ASP A 330 -19.85 2.99 -1.02
C ASP A 330 -20.18 3.12 0.48
N LEU A 331 -19.29 2.67 1.37
CA LEU A 331 -19.56 2.75 2.82
C LEU A 331 -19.73 4.21 3.28
N SER A 332 -18.89 5.12 2.81
CA SER A 332 -19.01 6.55 3.15
C SER A 332 -20.30 7.17 2.64
N LYS A 333 -20.77 6.77 1.46
CA LYS A 333 -22.08 7.19 0.92
C LYS A 333 -23.24 6.72 1.79
N ARG A 334 -23.23 5.45 2.21
CA ARG A 334 -24.25 4.87 3.10
C ARG A 334 -24.31 5.60 4.43
N ILE A 335 -23.16 5.83 5.05
CA ILE A 335 -23.04 6.59 6.30
C ILE A 335 -23.61 7.99 6.11
N ARG A 336 -23.19 8.71 5.05
CA ARG A 336 -23.67 10.06 4.75
C ARG A 336 -25.17 10.10 4.57
N ALA A 337 -25.75 9.19 3.78
CA ALA A 337 -27.18 9.12 3.54
C ALA A 337 -27.97 8.96 4.86
N LYS A 338 -27.53 8.08 5.75
CA LYS A 338 -28.15 7.86 7.06
C LYS A 338 -28.00 9.06 8.00
N VAL A 339 -26.80 9.67 8.03
CA VAL A 339 -26.54 10.88 8.86
C VAL A 339 -27.40 12.06 8.41
N MET A 340 -27.62 12.22 7.11
CA MET A 340 -28.47 13.30 6.58
C MET A 340 -29.94 13.15 6.98
N LEU A 341 -30.41 11.92 7.24
CA LEU A 341 -31.75 11.65 7.76
C LEU A 341 -31.89 11.98 9.26
N LEU A 342 -30.78 12.09 10.00
CA LEU A 342 -30.84 12.47 11.41
C LEU A 342 -31.07 13.98 11.54
N PRO A 343 -31.98 14.41 12.45
CA PRO A 343 -32.05 15.81 12.87
C PRO A 343 -30.68 16.32 13.34
N ARG A 344 -30.41 17.62 13.13
CA ARG A 344 -29.08 18.20 13.46
C ARG A 344 -28.69 17.98 14.91
N GLU A 345 -29.63 18.12 15.83
CA GLU A 345 -29.46 17.92 17.28
C GLU A 345 -29.14 16.46 17.66
N GLN A 346 -29.48 15.51 16.81
CA GLN A 346 -29.17 14.08 16.99
C GLN A 346 -27.85 13.65 16.36
N ARG A 347 -27.13 14.52 15.69
CA ARG A 347 -25.82 14.22 15.07
C ARG A 347 -24.68 14.25 16.11
N THR A 348 -24.89 13.56 17.23
CA THR A 348 -23.90 13.37 18.30
C THR A 348 -22.83 12.35 17.90
N VAL A 349 -21.69 12.35 18.59
CA VAL A 349 -20.61 11.36 18.35
C VAL A 349 -21.12 9.93 18.52
N GLU A 350 -22.00 9.70 19.50
CA GLU A 350 -22.60 8.39 19.79
C GLU A 350 -23.49 7.94 18.62
N ASN A 351 -24.41 8.78 18.17
CA ASN A 351 -25.29 8.46 17.05
C ASN A 351 -24.50 8.29 15.73
N MET A 352 -23.43 9.06 15.53
CA MET A 352 -22.54 8.89 14.38
C MET A 352 -21.82 7.53 14.40
N ARG A 353 -21.36 7.09 15.58
CA ARG A 353 -20.78 5.75 15.75
C ARG A 353 -21.79 4.64 15.48
N ALA A 354 -23.03 4.79 15.97
CA ALA A 354 -24.09 3.83 15.70
C ALA A 354 -24.41 3.73 14.20
N VAL A 355 -24.51 4.86 13.50
CA VAL A 355 -24.73 4.89 12.05
C VAL A 355 -23.57 4.24 11.29
N PHE A 356 -22.32 4.48 11.72
CA PHE A 356 -21.15 3.83 11.14
C PHE A 356 -21.23 2.31 11.29
N GLU A 357 -21.44 1.82 12.52
CA GLU A 357 -21.52 0.39 12.82
C GLU A 357 -22.65 -0.29 12.05
N ASP A 358 -23.83 0.34 11.97
CA ASP A 358 -24.98 -0.18 11.22
C ASP A 358 -24.68 -0.29 9.73
N SER A 359 -24.02 0.71 9.17
CA SER A 359 -23.65 0.72 7.76
C SER A 359 -22.58 -0.33 7.45
N ASP A 360 -21.63 -0.52 8.36
CA ASP A 360 -20.60 -1.55 8.24
C ASP A 360 -21.20 -2.96 8.31
N PHE A 361 -22.10 -3.23 9.28
CA PHE A 361 -22.77 -4.52 9.39
C PHE A 361 -23.59 -4.86 8.15
N GLU A 362 -24.35 -3.90 7.61
CA GLU A 362 -25.11 -4.09 6.37
C GLU A 362 -24.20 -4.41 5.19
N LYS A 363 -23.11 -3.65 5.03
CA LYS A 363 -22.14 -3.88 3.96
C LYS A 363 -21.47 -5.24 4.08
N MET A 364 -21.04 -5.61 5.27
CA MET A 364 -20.41 -6.90 5.52
C MET A 364 -21.37 -8.08 5.34
N GLU A 365 -22.67 -7.89 5.61
CA GLU A 365 -23.69 -8.92 5.32
C GLU A 365 -23.91 -9.10 3.81
N GLU A 366 -23.93 -8.02 3.04
CA GLU A 366 -23.96 -8.10 1.57
C GLU A 366 -22.78 -8.89 1.03
N ILE A 367 -21.55 -8.63 1.54
CA ILE A 367 -20.35 -9.36 1.13
C ILE A 367 -20.46 -10.86 1.51
N ARG A 368 -20.97 -11.20 2.70
CA ARG A 368 -21.19 -12.60 3.12
C ARG A 368 -22.25 -13.31 2.26
N ASN A 369 -23.33 -12.61 1.94
CA ASN A 369 -24.39 -13.14 1.06
C ASN A 369 -23.86 -13.37 -0.38
N ARG A 370 -22.96 -12.51 -0.85
CA ARG A 370 -22.27 -12.72 -2.13
C ARG A 370 -21.44 -14.01 -2.14
N VAL A 371 -20.79 -14.35 -1.01
CA VAL A 371 -20.07 -15.64 -0.89
C VAL A 371 -21.02 -16.82 -1.05
N ASP A 372 -22.17 -16.82 -0.34
CA ASP A 372 -23.16 -17.89 -0.44
C ASP A 372 -23.78 -18.02 -1.83
N ALA A 373 -23.95 -16.90 -2.52
CA ALA A 373 -24.54 -16.89 -3.87
C ALA A 373 -23.58 -17.45 -4.94
N ILE A 374 -22.26 -17.38 -4.71
CA ILE A 374 -21.27 -17.72 -5.73
C ILE A 374 -20.60 -19.07 -5.46
N VAL A 375 -20.25 -19.39 -4.20
CA VAL A 375 -19.48 -20.59 -3.85
C VAL A 375 -20.42 -21.78 -3.67
N GLY A 376 -20.25 -22.80 -4.51
CA GLY A 376 -21.18 -23.94 -4.57
C GLY A 376 -21.07 -24.91 -3.39
N ASP A 377 -19.85 -25.09 -2.82
CA ASP A 377 -19.69 -25.93 -1.63
C ASP A 377 -20.01 -25.15 -0.35
N PRO A 378 -21.04 -25.58 0.44
CA PRO A 378 -21.45 -24.85 1.64
C PRO A 378 -20.37 -24.78 2.74
N ALA A 379 -19.45 -25.73 2.81
CA ALA A 379 -18.37 -25.74 3.79
C ALA A 379 -17.32 -24.68 3.43
N THR A 380 -16.91 -24.65 2.17
CA THR A 380 -16.00 -23.62 1.63
C THR A 380 -16.62 -22.24 1.73
N ALA A 381 -17.92 -22.08 1.40
CA ALA A 381 -18.63 -20.80 1.53
C ALA A 381 -18.61 -20.29 2.98
N ARG A 382 -18.88 -21.15 3.98
CA ARG A 382 -18.82 -20.77 5.41
C ARG A 382 -17.44 -20.25 5.79
N ASN A 383 -16.38 -20.91 5.34
CA ASN A 383 -15.00 -20.61 5.70
C ASN A 383 -14.45 -19.37 4.97
N LEU A 384 -15.02 -18.99 3.83
CA LEU A 384 -14.65 -17.76 3.09
C LEU A 384 -15.32 -16.49 3.64
N LYS A 385 -16.28 -16.60 4.55
CA LYS A 385 -16.97 -15.45 5.15
C LYS A 385 -16.07 -14.69 6.12
N ALA A 386 -15.91 -13.40 5.89
CA ALA A 386 -15.19 -12.50 6.80
C ALA A 386 -16.10 -12.06 7.96
N TRP A 387 -15.64 -12.29 9.20
CA TRP A 387 -16.34 -11.93 10.43
C TRP A 387 -15.58 -10.84 11.17
N TYR A 388 -15.53 -9.64 10.58
CA TYR A 388 -14.94 -8.43 11.11
C TYR A 388 -15.47 -7.22 10.33
N GLY A 389 -15.32 -5.98 10.85
CA GLY A 389 -15.71 -4.76 10.14
C GLY A 389 -14.86 -4.52 8.88
N GLN A 390 -15.44 -3.95 7.84
CA GLN A 390 -14.82 -3.80 6.52
C GLN A 390 -13.42 -3.17 6.57
N LEU A 391 -13.25 -2.13 7.40
CA LEU A 391 -11.98 -1.41 7.55
C LEU A 391 -11.02 -2.00 8.59
N CYS A 392 -11.37 -3.14 9.20
CA CYS A 392 -10.45 -3.86 10.09
C CYS A 392 -9.24 -4.45 9.37
N LYS A 393 -9.42 -4.81 8.11
CA LYS A 393 -8.35 -5.23 7.18
C LYS A 393 -8.51 -4.43 5.89
N ARG A 394 -7.50 -4.48 5.01
CA ARG A 394 -7.66 -3.90 3.68
C ARG A 394 -8.87 -4.55 2.98
N PRO A 395 -9.92 -3.80 2.62
CA PRO A 395 -10.98 -4.30 1.77
C PRO A 395 -10.41 -4.80 0.45
N CYS A 396 -10.92 -5.94 -0.05
CA CYS A 396 -10.55 -6.49 -1.33
C CYS A 396 -11.76 -6.43 -2.28
N PHE A 397 -11.46 -6.24 -3.56
CA PHE A 397 -12.46 -6.19 -4.62
C PHE A 397 -12.00 -7.09 -5.76
N HIS A 398 -12.82 -8.07 -6.15
CA HIS A 398 -12.47 -8.99 -7.25
C HIS A 398 -13.70 -9.71 -7.80
N ASP A 399 -13.76 -9.81 -9.14
CA ASP A 399 -14.94 -10.38 -9.82
C ASP A 399 -14.84 -11.90 -10.01
N ALA A 400 -13.64 -12.52 -9.90
CA ALA A 400 -13.41 -13.95 -10.15
C ALA A 400 -12.84 -14.74 -8.97
N TYR A 401 -12.56 -14.12 -7.81
CA TYR A 401 -11.93 -14.80 -6.67
C TYR A 401 -12.81 -15.90 -6.08
N LEU A 402 -14.07 -15.59 -5.80
CA LEU A 402 -15.00 -16.55 -5.20
C LEU A 402 -15.31 -17.71 -6.16
N GLN A 403 -15.43 -17.43 -7.45
CA GLN A 403 -15.66 -18.41 -8.50
C GLN A 403 -14.51 -19.42 -8.62
N ALA A 404 -13.28 -19.01 -8.28
CA ALA A 404 -12.11 -19.89 -8.32
C ALA A 404 -12.26 -21.13 -7.43
N PHE A 405 -13.00 -21.02 -6.32
CA PHE A 405 -13.28 -22.17 -5.42
C PHE A 405 -14.32 -23.16 -5.96
N ASN A 406 -14.96 -22.85 -7.08
CA ASN A 406 -15.81 -23.80 -7.80
C ASN A 406 -15.02 -24.56 -8.90
N THR A 407 -13.74 -24.22 -9.10
CA THR A 407 -12.89 -24.90 -10.09
C THR A 407 -12.44 -26.26 -9.51
N PRO A 408 -12.63 -27.38 -10.25
CA PRO A 408 -12.12 -28.67 -9.81
C PRO A 408 -10.62 -28.63 -9.51
N GLY A 409 -10.19 -29.28 -8.44
CA GLY A 409 -8.80 -29.27 -7.99
C GLY A 409 -8.42 -28.04 -7.15
N THR A 410 -9.34 -27.11 -6.86
CA THR A 410 -9.09 -25.98 -5.96
C THR A 410 -9.65 -26.26 -4.57
N HIS A 411 -8.79 -26.25 -3.56
CA HIS A 411 -9.12 -26.62 -2.19
C HIS A 411 -8.83 -25.49 -1.21
N LEU A 412 -9.84 -25.04 -0.45
CA LEU A 412 -9.63 -24.15 0.68
C LEU A 412 -9.24 -24.97 1.91
N ILE A 413 -8.08 -24.71 2.47
CA ILE A 413 -7.60 -25.32 3.73
C ILE A 413 -7.69 -24.25 4.81
N ASP A 414 -8.83 -24.21 5.50
CA ASP A 414 -9.03 -23.30 6.63
C ASP A 414 -8.30 -23.83 7.87
N THR A 415 -7.51 -22.98 8.49
CA THR A 415 -6.70 -23.33 9.67
C THR A 415 -7.36 -22.92 10.98
N ASP A 416 -8.61 -22.52 10.97
CA ASP A 416 -9.37 -22.01 12.14
C ASP A 416 -8.60 -20.91 12.91
N GLY A 417 -7.96 -20.02 12.16
CA GLY A 417 -7.21 -18.88 12.73
C GLY A 417 -5.80 -19.21 13.24
N LYS A 418 -5.41 -20.48 13.33
CA LYS A 418 -4.10 -20.91 13.90
C LYS A 418 -2.94 -20.72 12.93
N GLY A 419 -3.20 -20.82 11.62
CA GLY A 419 -2.19 -20.84 10.58
C GLY A 419 -1.64 -22.24 10.30
N VAL A 420 -0.62 -22.30 9.45
CA VAL A 420 0.09 -23.54 9.10
C VAL A 420 0.95 -23.98 10.30
N GLU A 421 0.94 -25.28 10.63
CA GLU A 421 1.66 -25.83 11.78
C GLU A 421 3.14 -26.05 11.49
N GLU A 422 3.44 -26.66 10.32
CA GLU A 422 4.79 -27.05 9.94
C GLU A 422 4.91 -27.12 8.42
N ILE A 423 6.11 -26.83 7.92
CA ILE A 423 6.54 -27.17 6.55
C ILE A 423 7.52 -28.35 6.64
N THR A 424 7.19 -29.44 5.93
CA THR A 424 8.02 -30.64 5.83
C THR A 424 8.89 -30.58 4.57
N GLU A 425 9.71 -31.59 4.35
CA GLU A 425 10.43 -31.76 3.08
C GLU A 425 9.50 -31.90 1.87
N ASN A 426 8.26 -32.36 2.07
CA ASN A 426 7.34 -32.71 0.99
C ASN A 426 6.08 -31.86 0.91
N GLY A 427 5.85 -30.94 1.87
CA GLY A 427 4.62 -30.15 1.85
C GLY A 427 4.34 -29.39 3.14
N ILE A 428 3.05 -29.22 3.43
CA ILE A 428 2.53 -28.40 4.53
C ILE A 428 1.64 -29.23 5.45
N VAL A 429 1.78 -29.07 6.76
CA VAL A 429 0.95 -29.72 7.78
C VAL A 429 -0.07 -28.73 8.34
N VAL A 430 -1.35 -29.12 8.36
CA VAL A 430 -2.45 -28.41 9.02
C VAL A 430 -3.34 -29.43 9.73
N ALA A 431 -3.63 -29.22 11.01
CA ALA A 431 -4.42 -30.09 11.86
C ALA A 431 -3.91 -31.56 11.83
N GLY A 432 -2.58 -31.72 11.86
CA GLY A 432 -1.90 -33.02 11.81
C GLY A 432 -1.95 -33.72 10.45
N LYS A 433 -2.56 -33.13 9.42
CA LYS A 433 -2.61 -33.68 8.06
C LYS A 433 -1.56 -33.04 7.17
N GLU A 434 -0.72 -33.87 6.53
CA GLU A 434 0.24 -33.42 5.52
C GLU A 434 -0.42 -33.28 4.14
N TYR A 435 -0.21 -32.12 3.50
CA TYR A 435 -0.57 -31.83 2.12
C TYR A 435 0.71 -31.83 1.29
N LYS A 436 0.90 -32.87 0.47
CA LYS A 436 2.07 -32.99 -0.40
C LYS A 436 2.01 -32.01 -1.55
N LEU A 437 3.08 -31.25 -1.74
CA LEU A 437 3.16 -30.15 -2.69
C LEU A 437 4.43 -30.25 -3.54
N ASP A 438 4.34 -29.73 -4.75
CA ASP A 438 5.48 -29.55 -5.66
C ASP A 438 5.99 -28.09 -5.60
N CYS A 439 5.12 -27.16 -5.20
CA CYS A 439 5.45 -25.73 -5.06
C CYS A 439 4.72 -25.09 -3.87
N ILE A 440 5.40 -24.19 -3.14
CA ILE A 440 4.81 -23.32 -2.10
C ILE A 440 4.99 -21.85 -2.52
N ILE A 441 3.86 -21.12 -2.60
CA ILE A 441 3.84 -19.69 -2.90
C ILE A 441 3.50 -18.92 -1.62
N TYR A 442 4.40 -18.03 -1.19
CA TYR A 442 4.16 -17.19 -0.02
C TYR A 442 3.47 -15.89 -0.43
N ALA A 443 2.19 -15.77 -0.10
CA ALA A 443 1.41 -14.54 -0.23
C ALA A 443 1.24 -13.89 1.16
N SER A 444 2.31 -13.84 1.93
CA SER A 444 2.35 -13.47 3.35
C SER A 444 2.55 -11.97 3.60
N GLY A 445 2.60 -11.16 2.53
CA GLY A 445 2.67 -9.70 2.60
C GLY A 445 4.07 -9.16 2.76
N PHE A 446 4.16 -7.96 3.34
CA PHE A 446 5.37 -7.12 3.36
C PHE A 446 5.65 -6.58 4.76
N GLU A 447 6.87 -6.10 4.98
CA GLU A 447 7.30 -5.39 6.20
C GLU A 447 6.62 -4.01 6.29
N VAL A 448 5.31 -4.01 6.57
CA VAL A 448 4.51 -2.80 6.78
C VAL A 448 4.35 -2.55 8.27
N GLY A 449 4.58 -1.32 8.72
CA GLY A 449 4.43 -0.94 10.13
C GLY A 449 5.61 -1.34 11.03
N THR A 450 6.71 -1.84 10.46
CA THR A 450 7.95 -2.12 11.18
C THR A 450 8.80 -0.85 11.31
N GLU A 451 9.83 -0.90 12.18
CA GLU A 451 10.78 0.19 12.40
C GLU A 451 11.40 0.66 11.08
N TYR A 452 11.67 1.99 10.97
CA TYR A 452 12.16 2.62 9.73
C TYR A 452 13.40 1.93 9.17
N ARG A 453 14.45 1.73 9.99
CA ARG A 453 15.71 1.13 9.56
C ARG A 453 15.53 -0.30 9.03
N ARG A 454 14.66 -1.09 9.68
CA ARG A 454 14.35 -2.45 9.24
C ARG A 454 13.70 -2.45 7.84
N ARG A 455 12.83 -1.47 7.59
CA ARG A 455 12.08 -1.34 6.33
C ARG A 455 12.89 -0.66 5.23
N ALA A 456 13.60 0.43 5.55
CA ALA A 456 14.38 1.20 4.58
C ALA A 456 15.73 0.55 4.24
N GLY A 457 16.33 -0.19 5.18
CA GLY A 457 17.64 -0.83 5.02
C GLY A 457 18.83 0.06 5.36
N PHE A 458 18.63 1.35 5.65
CA PHE A 458 19.68 2.33 5.95
C PHE A 458 19.26 3.31 7.04
N ASP A 459 20.21 4.05 7.58
CA ASP A 459 20.00 5.14 8.50
C ASP A 459 20.54 6.47 7.95
N LEU A 460 20.15 7.57 8.57
CA LEU A 460 20.66 8.92 8.27
C LEU A 460 21.44 9.45 9.48
N THR A 461 22.57 10.11 9.21
CA THR A 461 23.30 10.91 10.20
C THR A 461 23.14 12.39 9.83
N GLY A 462 22.34 13.11 10.62
CA GLY A 462 22.06 14.54 10.43
C GLY A 462 23.08 15.44 11.13
N ARG A 463 22.61 16.64 11.54
CA ARG A 463 23.41 17.61 12.29
C ARG A 463 23.95 17.00 13.59
N ASP A 464 25.16 17.39 13.96
CA ASP A 464 25.82 17.02 15.20
C ASP A 464 25.86 15.50 15.46
N GLY A 465 25.79 14.71 14.37
CA GLY A 465 25.84 13.26 14.44
C GLY A 465 24.51 12.58 14.83
N MET A 466 23.41 13.33 14.88
CA MET A 466 22.07 12.80 15.21
C MET A 466 21.67 11.68 14.23
N LYS A 467 21.32 10.51 14.77
CA LYS A 467 20.78 9.40 13.95
C LYS A 467 19.25 9.51 13.84
N LEU A 468 18.72 9.28 12.64
CA LEU A 468 17.26 9.29 12.44
C LEU A 468 16.57 8.21 13.27
N SER A 469 17.15 7.01 13.34
CA SER A 469 16.64 5.91 14.16
C SER A 469 16.55 6.25 15.65
N GLU A 470 17.48 7.06 16.17
CA GLU A 470 17.47 7.56 17.55
C GLU A 470 16.41 8.66 17.73
N HIS A 471 16.34 9.61 16.78
CA HIS A 471 15.35 10.69 16.80
C HIS A 471 13.91 10.14 16.75
N TRP A 472 13.70 9.04 16.02
CA TRP A 472 12.42 8.36 15.90
C TRP A 472 12.22 7.17 16.84
N ALA A 473 13.08 6.96 17.82
CA ALA A 473 12.98 5.82 18.76
C ALA A 473 11.65 5.77 19.52
N ALA A 474 11.09 6.93 19.88
CA ALA A 474 9.77 7.06 20.50
C ALA A 474 8.59 7.15 19.50
N GLY A 475 8.88 7.01 18.21
CA GLY A 475 7.93 7.12 17.09
C GLY A 475 8.35 8.18 16.09
N MET A 476 7.77 8.09 14.88
CA MET A 476 8.03 9.05 13.81
C MET A 476 7.69 10.48 14.23
N ARG A 477 8.58 11.40 13.94
CA ARG A 477 8.40 12.84 14.19
C ARG A 477 8.72 13.59 12.92
N THR A 478 7.78 14.37 12.44
CA THR A 478 7.94 15.20 11.22
C THR A 478 7.15 16.49 11.37
N LYS A 479 7.39 17.44 10.49
CA LYS A 479 6.41 18.48 10.14
C LYS A 479 5.80 18.15 8.78
N HIS A 480 4.48 18.10 8.70
CA HIS A 480 3.69 17.83 7.50
C HIS A 480 3.88 16.41 6.89
N GLY A 481 4.52 15.47 7.60
CA GLY A 481 4.92 14.18 7.01
C GLY A 481 6.13 14.28 6.08
N ILE A 482 6.76 15.46 5.95
CA ILE A 482 7.80 15.75 4.95
C ILE A 482 9.14 16.09 5.60
N HIS A 483 9.17 16.99 6.59
CA HIS A 483 10.41 17.54 7.14
C HIS A 483 10.72 16.97 8.52
N VAL A 484 12.01 16.82 8.83
CA VAL A 484 12.50 16.35 10.13
C VAL A 484 13.55 17.31 10.66
N HIS A 485 13.42 17.73 11.94
CA HIS A 485 14.39 18.59 12.60
C HIS A 485 15.73 17.87 12.77
N GLY A 486 16.83 18.59 12.55
CA GLY A 486 18.19 18.06 12.60
C GLY A 486 18.64 17.35 11.31
N PHE A 487 17.77 17.28 10.28
CA PHE A 487 18.06 16.67 8.98
C PHE A 487 17.81 17.68 7.86
N PRO A 488 18.68 18.71 7.70
CA PRO A 488 18.49 19.73 6.69
C PRO A 488 18.47 19.13 5.29
N ASN A 489 17.70 19.73 4.37
CA ASN A 489 17.62 19.33 2.97
C ASN A 489 17.11 17.88 2.74
N VAL A 490 16.50 17.22 3.74
CA VAL A 490 15.87 15.91 3.59
C VAL A 490 14.36 16.05 3.60
N PHE A 491 13.71 15.34 2.68
CA PHE A 491 12.27 15.32 2.51
C PHE A 491 11.74 13.89 2.45
N PHE A 492 10.81 13.55 3.33
CA PHE A 492 10.11 12.27 3.30
C PHE A 492 8.85 12.36 2.44
N VAL A 493 8.63 11.38 1.56
CA VAL A 493 7.44 11.30 0.72
C VAL A 493 6.65 10.05 1.09
N GLN A 494 5.68 10.22 1.97
CA GLN A 494 4.89 9.16 2.58
C GLN A 494 3.52 9.67 3.03
N PRO A 495 2.52 8.79 3.28
CA PRO A 495 1.19 9.23 3.71
C PRO A 495 1.11 9.60 5.20
N THR A 496 1.94 8.98 6.06
CA THR A 496 1.89 9.12 7.53
C THR A 496 2.24 10.53 7.97
N GLN A 497 1.55 11.05 8.99
CA GLN A 497 1.68 12.42 9.53
C GLN A 497 1.31 13.55 8.55
N GLY A 498 0.72 13.17 7.40
CA GLY A 498 0.07 14.04 6.43
C GLY A 498 -1.42 13.73 6.32
N ALA A 499 -1.93 13.54 5.10
CA ALA A 499 -3.33 13.15 4.87
C ALA A 499 -3.67 11.72 5.32
N ASN A 500 -2.68 10.83 5.36
CA ASN A 500 -2.80 9.43 5.77
C ASN A 500 -3.89 8.64 5.01
N LEU A 501 -4.02 8.89 3.71
CA LEU A 501 -4.93 8.12 2.86
C LEU A 501 -4.42 6.69 2.67
N ILE A 502 -5.31 5.71 2.81
CA ILE A 502 -4.99 4.29 2.69
C ILE A 502 -5.33 3.70 1.32
N SER A 503 -6.38 4.19 0.67
CA SER A 503 -6.80 3.72 -0.65
C SER A 503 -6.11 4.49 -1.78
N ASN A 504 -5.93 5.78 -1.62
CA ASN A 504 -5.31 6.67 -2.62
C ASN A 504 -4.02 7.29 -2.11
N VAL A 505 -3.02 6.46 -1.82
CA VAL A 505 -1.67 6.89 -1.43
C VAL A 505 -1.05 7.85 -2.46
N PRO A 506 -1.19 7.65 -3.78
CA PRO A 506 -0.65 8.58 -4.79
C PRO A 506 -1.07 10.04 -4.63
N HIS A 507 -2.26 10.35 -4.13
CA HIS A 507 -2.65 11.73 -3.84
C HIS A 507 -1.74 12.39 -2.79
N ASN A 508 -1.41 11.66 -1.69
CA ASN A 508 -0.44 12.15 -0.70
C ASN A 508 0.94 12.42 -1.35
N LEU A 509 1.40 11.47 -2.19
CA LEU A 509 2.72 11.56 -2.81
C LEU A 509 2.81 12.74 -3.78
N THR A 510 1.76 12.99 -4.56
CA THR A 510 1.68 14.12 -5.49
C THR A 510 1.71 15.46 -4.76
N GLU A 511 0.97 15.59 -3.66
CA GLU A 511 0.96 16.83 -2.86
C GLU A 511 2.29 17.08 -2.14
N ALA A 512 2.95 16.03 -1.65
CA ALA A 512 4.30 16.12 -1.10
C ALA A 512 5.32 16.54 -2.19
N ALA A 513 5.25 15.94 -3.38
CA ALA A 513 6.10 16.27 -4.52
C ALA A 513 5.99 17.75 -4.92
N ARG A 514 4.77 18.30 -4.99
CA ARG A 514 4.52 19.72 -5.23
C ARG A 514 5.16 20.60 -4.16
N THR A 515 5.01 20.22 -2.89
CA THR A 515 5.59 20.96 -1.76
C THR A 515 7.12 21.00 -1.86
N ILE A 516 7.75 19.85 -2.11
CA ILE A 516 9.21 19.73 -2.22
C ILE A 516 9.72 20.58 -3.39
N ALA A 517 9.12 20.44 -4.56
CA ALA A 517 9.55 21.19 -5.75
C ALA A 517 9.47 22.71 -5.54
N LEU A 518 8.38 23.19 -4.92
CA LEU A 518 8.21 24.61 -4.59
C LEU A 518 9.29 25.11 -3.63
N MET A 519 9.61 24.35 -2.57
CA MET A 519 10.59 24.74 -1.57
C MET A 519 12.02 24.73 -2.13
N VAL A 520 12.36 23.73 -2.92
CA VAL A 520 13.67 23.64 -3.58
C VAL A 520 13.83 24.77 -4.59
N ALA A 521 12.80 25.08 -5.38
CA ALA A 521 12.83 26.22 -6.29
C ALA A 521 12.98 27.55 -5.53
N HIS A 522 12.22 27.72 -4.43
CA HIS A 522 12.35 28.92 -3.59
C HIS A 522 13.77 29.10 -3.02
N ALA A 523 14.38 28.02 -2.51
CA ALA A 523 15.73 28.07 -1.99
C ALA A 523 16.75 28.41 -3.08
N ARG A 524 16.67 27.78 -4.26
CA ARG A 524 17.52 28.07 -5.41
C ARG A 524 17.41 29.53 -5.85
N ASP A 525 16.18 30.01 -6.02
CA ASP A 525 15.92 31.34 -6.58
C ASP A 525 16.35 32.47 -5.63
N ASN A 526 16.46 32.18 -4.33
CA ASN A 526 16.92 33.12 -3.31
C ASN A 526 18.34 32.83 -2.81
N GLY A 527 19.07 31.86 -3.39
CA GLY A 527 20.45 31.55 -3.05
C GLY A 527 20.66 30.85 -1.70
N PHE A 528 19.61 30.29 -1.12
CA PHE A 528 19.69 29.50 0.11
C PHE A 528 20.29 28.10 -0.18
N LYS A 529 21.12 27.63 0.76
CA LYS A 529 21.76 26.31 0.68
C LYS A 529 21.10 25.26 1.56
N GLU A 530 20.36 25.68 2.56
CA GLU A 530 19.75 24.80 3.53
C GLU A 530 18.28 25.11 3.73
N ILE A 531 17.49 24.05 3.82
CA ILE A 531 16.06 24.04 4.16
C ILE A 531 15.91 23.15 5.38
N GLU A 532 15.52 23.68 6.52
CA GLU A 532 15.39 22.91 7.75
C GLU A 532 14.15 23.34 8.55
N VAL A 533 13.42 22.37 9.09
CA VAL A 533 12.32 22.64 10.02
C VAL A 533 12.89 22.96 11.42
N SER A 534 12.31 23.95 12.11
CA SER A 534 12.69 24.22 13.49
C SER A 534 12.13 23.12 14.42
N LYS A 535 12.84 22.89 15.54
CA LYS A 535 12.41 21.92 16.54
C LYS A 535 11.01 22.23 17.08
N GLU A 536 10.73 23.50 17.35
CA GLU A 536 9.43 23.96 17.86
C GLU A 536 8.30 23.72 16.86
N ALA A 537 8.58 23.82 15.57
CA ALA A 537 7.57 23.57 14.52
C ALA A 537 7.29 22.08 14.34
N GLU A 538 8.30 21.22 14.46
CA GLU A 538 8.12 19.75 14.49
C GLU A 538 7.35 19.35 15.76
N ASP A 539 7.72 19.85 16.93
CA ASP A 539 7.07 19.54 18.19
C ASP A 539 5.58 19.94 18.17
N ARG A 540 5.25 21.16 17.74
CA ARG A 540 3.86 21.60 17.58
C ARG A 540 3.05 20.74 16.62
N TRP A 541 3.67 20.27 15.53
CA TRP A 541 2.99 19.38 14.60
C TRP A 541 2.70 18.01 15.24
N VAL A 542 3.68 17.44 15.95
CA VAL A 542 3.51 16.17 16.68
C VAL A 542 2.44 16.30 17.76
N GLU A 543 2.43 17.37 18.54
CA GLU A 543 1.38 17.65 19.54
C GLU A 543 -0.01 17.73 18.90
N LEU A 544 -0.13 18.41 17.75
CA LEU A 544 -1.38 18.47 17.00
C LEU A 544 -1.82 17.07 16.58
N LEU A 545 -0.92 16.24 16.03
CA LEU A 545 -1.23 14.88 15.60
C LEU A 545 -1.72 13.99 16.75
N LEU A 546 -1.17 14.15 17.96
CA LEU A 546 -1.60 13.39 19.14
C LEU A 546 -3.07 13.64 19.52
N THR A 547 -3.67 14.75 19.10
CA THR A 547 -5.12 14.99 19.26
C THR A 547 -6.00 14.06 18.41
N ALA A 548 -5.41 13.39 17.41
CA ALA A 548 -6.10 12.42 16.56
C ALA A 548 -6.11 10.99 17.12
N VAL A 549 -5.37 10.73 18.21
CA VAL A 549 -5.28 9.40 18.83
C VAL A 549 -6.69 8.91 19.23
N GLY A 550 -7.02 7.67 18.83
CA GLY A 550 -8.36 7.08 19.02
C GLY A 550 -9.25 7.11 17.77
N ARG A 551 -8.82 7.74 16.68
CA ARG A 551 -9.50 7.74 15.38
C ARG A 551 -8.86 6.76 14.39
N MET A 552 -8.11 5.77 14.88
CA MET A 552 -7.38 4.82 14.04
C MET A 552 -8.34 3.86 13.32
N ILE A 553 -8.07 3.63 12.05
CA ILE A 553 -8.58 2.47 11.30
C ILE A 553 -7.92 1.23 11.91
N GLY A 554 -8.69 0.14 12.10
CA GLY A 554 -8.18 -1.07 12.73
C GLY A 554 -8.12 -0.97 14.27
N GLY A 555 -9.20 -0.56 14.91
CA GLY A 555 -9.30 -0.47 16.37
C GLY A 555 -9.03 -1.80 17.10
N PRO A 556 -8.99 -1.78 18.45
CA PRO A 556 -8.66 -2.96 19.27
C PRO A 556 -9.62 -4.14 19.09
N ASP A 557 -10.85 -3.87 18.64
CA ASP A 557 -11.87 -4.90 18.38
C ASP A 557 -11.71 -5.57 17.02
N CYS A 558 -10.80 -5.09 16.18
CA CYS A 558 -10.53 -5.65 14.87
C CYS A 558 -9.72 -6.95 14.92
N THR A 559 -9.97 -7.83 13.95
CA THR A 559 -9.14 -9.03 13.76
C THR A 559 -7.66 -8.65 13.56
N PRO A 560 -6.70 -9.45 14.08
CA PRO A 560 -5.28 -9.16 13.94
C PRO A 560 -4.82 -8.97 12.50
N GLY A 561 -3.97 -7.97 12.28
CA GLY A 561 -3.39 -7.65 10.99
C GLY A 561 -2.43 -6.45 11.07
N TYR A 562 -1.83 -6.09 9.96
CA TYR A 562 -0.84 -5.00 9.94
C TYR A 562 -1.43 -3.60 10.22
N TYR A 563 -2.76 -3.43 10.14
CA TYR A 563 -3.42 -2.16 10.51
C TYR A 563 -3.48 -1.93 12.02
N ASN A 564 -3.47 -3.00 12.82
CA ASN A 564 -3.63 -2.93 14.28
C ASN A 564 -2.51 -3.65 15.04
N ASN A 565 -1.28 -3.63 14.52
CA ASN A 565 -0.10 -4.24 15.14
C ASN A 565 -0.32 -5.71 15.53
N GLU A 566 -0.95 -6.50 14.63
CA GLU A 566 -1.34 -7.90 14.84
C GLU A 566 -2.23 -8.09 16.09
N GLY A 567 -3.08 -7.11 16.41
CA GLY A 567 -4.03 -7.15 17.52
C GLY A 567 -3.42 -6.82 18.90
N ARG A 568 -2.15 -6.41 18.94
CA ARG A 568 -1.49 -5.92 20.18
C ARG A 568 -1.83 -4.45 20.41
N GLU A 569 -1.85 -4.07 21.70
CA GLU A 569 -1.93 -2.67 22.08
C GLU A 569 -0.82 -1.86 21.37
N PRO A 570 -1.18 -0.73 20.75
CA PRO A 570 -0.20 0.10 20.09
C PRO A 570 0.76 0.69 21.13
N GLY A 571 2.05 0.41 20.97
CA GLY A 571 3.11 1.04 21.76
C GLY A 571 3.13 2.58 21.56
N PRO A 572 3.90 3.32 22.36
CA PRO A 572 3.99 4.79 22.26
C PRO A 572 4.31 5.27 20.84
N ALA A 573 5.22 4.59 20.16
CA ALA A 573 5.63 4.91 18.78
C ALA A 573 4.47 4.81 17.77
N ALA A 574 3.59 3.83 17.92
CA ALA A 574 2.46 3.63 17.01
C ALA A 574 1.40 4.73 17.12
N LYS A 575 1.33 5.47 18.24
CA LYS A 575 0.42 6.61 18.42
C LYS A 575 0.74 7.77 17.46
N LEU A 576 1.96 7.81 16.93
CA LEU A 576 2.40 8.81 15.96
C LEU A 576 2.18 8.36 14.50
N ASN A 577 1.72 7.13 14.26
CA ASN A 577 1.35 6.65 12.93
C ASN A 577 -0.08 7.10 12.57
N VAL A 578 -0.35 8.38 12.67
CA VAL A 578 -1.66 8.99 12.44
C VAL A 578 -1.57 10.07 11.37
N GLY A 579 -2.72 10.47 10.84
CA GLY A 579 -2.83 11.61 9.93
C GLY A 579 -3.29 12.88 10.64
N TYR A 580 -3.48 13.93 9.86
CA TYR A 580 -3.98 15.22 10.33
C TYR A 580 -5.34 15.07 11.04
N PRO A 581 -5.53 15.67 12.23
CA PRO A 581 -6.71 15.40 13.07
C PRO A 581 -8.05 15.74 12.42
N ALA A 582 -8.08 16.76 11.56
CA ALA A 582 -9.28 17.15 10.86
C ALA A 582 -9.54 16.36 9.55
N GLY A 583 -8.69 15.35 9.27
CA GLY A 583 -8.80 14.48 8.11
C GLY A 583 -8.08 14.98 6.86
N ALA A 584 -8.07 14.15 5.81
CA ALA A 584 -7.27 14.35 4.61
C ALA A 584 -7.60 15.65 3.85
N LEU A 585 -8.88 15.95 3.66
CA LEU A 585 -9.30 17.17 2.96
C LEU A 585 -8.84 18.45 3.68
N ALA A 586 -8.96 18.47 5.00
CA ALA A 586 -8.50 19.59 5.80
C ALA A 586 -6.98 19.73 5.75
N TYR A 587 -6.25 18.60 5.70
CA TYR A 587 -4.80 18.59 5.50
C TYR A 587 -4.42 19.19 4.15
N PHE A 588 -5.04 18.76 3.06
CA PHE A 588 -4.73 19.29 1.72
C PHE A 588 -5.03 20.79 1.61
N LYS A 589 -6.14 21.23 2.18
CA LYS A 589 -6.45 22.66 2.26
C LYS A 589 -5.42 23.44 3.10
N TYR A 590 -4.99 22.86 4.22
CA TYR A 590 -3.98 23.47 5.08
C TYR A 590 -2.63 23.58 4.37
N ILE A 591 -2.14 22.50 3.75
CA ILE A 591 -0.83 22.51 3.07
C ILE A 591 -0.83 23.40 1.83
N ASP A 592 -1.95 23.49 1.11
CA ASP A 592 -2.09 24.41 -0.02
C ASP A 592 -2.04 25.87 0.45
N GLY A 593 -2.74 26.23 1.52
CA GLY A 593 -2.66 27.55 2.13
C GLY A 593 -1.24 27.88 2.61
N TRP A 594 -0.55 26.94 3.22
CA TRP A 594 0.83 27.10 3.67
C TRP A 594 1.80 27.33 2.49
N ARG A 595 1.64 26.61 1.38
CA ARG A 595 2.41 26.81 0.16
C ARG A 595 2.15 28.20 -0.45
N ARG A 596 0.88 28.59 -0.58
CA ARG A 596 0.49 29.89 -1.19
C ARG A 596 0.91 31.09 -0.37
N SER A 597 1.10 30.94 0.94
CA SER A 597 1.59 32.04 1.78
C SER A 597 2.99 32.48 1.40
N GLY A 598 3.81 31.57 0.84
CA GLY A 598 5.23 31.82 0.54
C GLY A 598 6.10 32.09 1.77
N GLN A 599 5.51 32.09 2.98
CA GLN A 599 6.24 32.35 4.23
C GLN A 599 6.87 31.10 4.81
N PHE A 600 6.39 29.91 4.42
CA PHE A 600 6.87 28.62 4.86
C PHE A 600 7.03 28.50 6.38
N GLU A 601 6.01 28.90 7.15
CA GLU A 601 6.04 28.97 8.61
C GLU A 601 6.62 27.69 9.24
N GLY A 602 7.61 27.85 10.12
CA GLY A 602 8.29 26.79 10.83
C GLY A 602 9.43 26.14 10.04
N VAL A 603 9.71 26.60 8.82
CA VAL A 603 10.87 26.19 8.02
C VAL A 603 11.84 27.36 7.92
N GLN A 604 13.11 27.08 8.06
CA GLN A 604 14.21 28.03 7.97
C GLN A 604 14.97 27.78 6.66
N PHE A 605 15.27 28.85 5.94
CA PHE A 605 16.11 28.86 4.76
C PHE A 605 17.41 29.61 5.10
N ARG A 606 18.56 29.00 4.83
CA ARG A 606 19.89 29.55 5.15
C ARG A 606 20.84 29.48 3.95
#